data_80aba8a7d6e37b25353ff7397e206a50
#
_entry.id   80aba8a7d6e37b25353ff7397e206a50
#
_cell.length_a   1.000
_cell.length_b   1.000
_cell.length_c   1.000
_cell.angle_alpha   90.00
_cell.angle_beta   90.00
_cell.angle_gamma   90.00
#
_symmetry.space_group_name_H-M   'P 1'
#
loop_
_entity.id
_entity.type
_entity.pdbx_description
1 polymer ?
#
loop_
_entity_poly.entity_id
_entity_poly.type
_entity_poly.pdbx_seq_one_letter_code
_entity_poly.pdbx_strand_id
1 'polypeptide(L)'
;MTFVDIIDDNNLIEDTTKDMLVELLKCAAKHENINIEITEMSLSFVSKEEIQEINRDYRGKDVPTDVISFALNDEIEDEVHIIGLEDEFNSIGDIIICVDIAREQAQEYNHSFDREIGFLAVHGFLHLLGYDHMNEKDEKEMFDKQEAILEEFGLRR
;
A
#
# COMPACT_ATOMS: atom_id res chain seq x y z
N MET A 1 -8.74 3.96 17.42
CA MET A 1 -8.18 4.32 16.12
C MET A 1 -7.83 3.08 15.33
N THR A 2 -7.94 3.17 14.04
CA THR A 2 -7.79 2.04 13.14
C THR A 2 -6.44 2.12 12.44
N PHE A 3 -5.72 1.02 12.39
CA PHE A 3 -4.43 0.96 11.69
C PHE A 3 -4.60 1.32 10.20
N VAL A 4 -5.59 0.72 9.54
CA VAL A 4 -5.86 0.99 8.13
C VAL A 4 -7.25 1.60 7.99
N ASP A 5 -7.30 2.80 7.43
CA ASP A 5 -8.56 3.47 7.12
C ASP A 5 -8.88 3.18 5.64
N ILE A 6 -9.91 2.40 5.40
CA ILE A 6 -10.33 2.02 4.03
C ILE A 6 -11.26 3.10 3.49
N ILE A 7 -10.92 3.64 2.34
CA ILE A 7 -11.72 4.66 1.65
C ILE A 7 -12.16 4.09 0.30
N ASP A 8 -13.44 3.80 0.19
CA ASP A 8 -14.03 3.25 -1.05
C ASP A 8 -15.37 3.95 -1.30
N ASP A 9 -15.31 5.21 -1.64
CA ASP A 9 -16.48 6.08 -1.80
C ASP A 9 -17.42 5.60 -2.91
N ASN A 10 -16.88 4.95 -3.91
CA ASN A 10 -17.65 4.47 -5.05
C ASN A 10 -18.03 3.00 -4.97
N ASN A 11 -17.75 2.38 -3.84
CA ASN A 11 -18.10 0.99 -3.57
C ASN A 11 -17.55 0.04 -4.63
N LEU A 12 -16.26 0.18 -4.93
CA LEU A 12 -15.58 -0.54 -6.00
C LEU A 12 -15.16 -1.96 -5.62
N ILE A 13 -15.02 -2.26 -4.33
CA ILE A 13 -14.62 -3.59 -3.86
C ILE A 13 -15.58 -4.11 -2.81
N GLU A 14 -15.60 -5.43 -2.66
CA GLU A 14 -16.46 -6.10 -1.70
C GLU A 14 -15.93 -5.98 -0.28
N ASP A 15 -16.82 -6.09 0.70
CA ASP A 15 -16.44 -6.00 2.12
C ASP A 15 -15.47 -7.12 2.51
N THR A 16 -15.63 -8.31 1.93
CA THR A 16 -14.73 -9.44 2.20
C THR A 16 -13.32 -9.12 1.73
N THR A 17 -13.18 -8.43 0.59
CA THR A 17 -11.88 -8.00 0.09
C THR A 17 -11.28 -6.92 0.99
N LYS A 18 -12.09 -5.99 1.47
CA LYS A 18 -11.63 -4.97 2.42
C LYS A 18 -11.09 -5.61 3.68
N ASP A 19 -11.83 -6.56 4.25
CA ASP A 19 -11.40 -7.27 5.47
C ASP A 19 -10.10 -8.03 5.23
N MET A 20 -9.99 -8.69 4.09
CA MET A 20 -8.77 -9.41 3.73
C MET A 20 -7.57 -8.47 3.66
N LEU A 21 -7.74 -7.29 3.04
CA LEU A 21 -6.64 -6.34 2.91
C LEU A 21 -6.20 -5.78 4.26
N VAL A 22 -7.14 -5.52 5.17
CA VAL A 22 -6.80 -5.06 6.52
C VAL A 22 -5.96 -6.12 7.23
N GLU A 23 -6.37 -7.38 7.18
CA GLU A 23 -5.64 -8.47 7.83
C GLU A 23 -4.28 -8.70 7.18
N LEU A 24 -4.20 -8.58 5.85
CA LEU A 24 -2.94 -8.71 5.12
C LEU A 24 -1.96 -7.62 5.55
N LEU A 25 -2.43 -6.37 5.67
CA LEU A 25 -1.57 -5.27 6.07
C LEU A 25 -1.15 -5.39 7.53
N LYS A 26 -1.99 -5.96 8.39
CA LYS A 26 -1.58 -6.28 9.76
C LYS A 26 -0.47 -7.34 9.77
N CYS A 27 -0.58 -8.34 8.89
CA CYS A 27 0.46 -9.35 8.73
C CYS A 27 1.78 -8.72 8.27
N ALA A 28 1.69 -7.81 7.29
CA ALA A 28 2.87 -7.09 6.80
C ALA A 28 3.50 -6.24 7.91
N ALA A 29 2.68 -5.56 8.70
CA ALA A 29 3.16 -4.76 9.81
C ALA A 29 3.90 -5.60 10.84
N LYS A 30 3.35 -6.76 11.16
CA LYS A 30 4.00 -7.69 12.09
C LYS A 30 5.34 -8.15 11.54
N HIS A 31 5.39 -8.47 10.25
CA HIS A 31 6.61 -8.91 9.58
C HIS A 31 7.70 -7.82 9.65
N GLU A 32 7.30 -6.56 9.61
CA GLU A 32 8.22 -5.42 9.64
C GLU A 32 8.37 -4.80 11.03
N ASN A 33 7.83 -5.43 12.08
CA ASN A 33 7.92 -4.96 13.46
C ASN A 33 7.29 -3.57 13.67
N ILE A 34 6.19 -3.32 13.00
CA ILE A 34 5.43 -2.07 13.13
C ILE A 34 4.33 -2.26 14.18
N ASN A 35 4.24 -1.34 15.13
CA ASN A 35 3.21 -1.38 16.15
C ASN A 35 1.91 -0.76 15.60
N ILE A 36 0.92 -1.60 15.30
CA ILE A 36 -0.33 -1.16 14.71
C ILE A 36 -1.23 -0.38 15.69
N GLU A 37 -0.91 -0.40 16.98
CA GLU A 37 -1.69 0.36 17.96
C GLU A 37 -1.39 1.86 17.90
N ILE A 38 -0.22 2.22 17.39
CA ILE A 38 0.21 3.62 17.31
C ILE A 38 0.48 4.08 15.88
N THR A 39 0.12 3.25 14.90
CA THR A 39 0.39 3.54 13.49
C THR A 39 -0.92 3.57 12.71
N GLU A 40 -1.05 4.54 11.81
CA GLU A 40 -2.20 4.60 10.93
C GLU A 40 -1.80 4.89 9.49
N MET A 41 -2.63 4.46 8.57
CA MET A 41 -2.46 4.72 7.14
C MET A 41 -3.82 4.69 6.48
N SER A 42 -3.93 5.23 5.28
CA SER A 42 -5.16 5.11 4.50
C SER A 42 -4.93 4.23 3.27
N LEU A 43 -5.99 3.56 2.85
CA LEU A 43 -5.99 2.73 1.64
C LEU A 43 -7.24 3.09 0.86
N SER A 44 -7.04 3.75 -0.28
CA SER A 44 -8.13 4.26 -1.12
C SER A 44 -8.25 3.47 -2.42
N PHE A 45 -9.48 3.30 -2.89
CA PHE A 45 -9.77 2.61 -4.13
C PHE A 45 -10.44 3.57 -5.11
N VAL A 46 -9.89 3.67 -6.31
CA VAL A 46 -10.31 4.67 -7.29
C VAL A 46 -10.42 4.05 -8.69
N SER A 47 -11.04 4.79 -9.60
CA SER A 47 -11.15 4.43 -11.01
C SER A 47 -9.89 4.83 -11.78
N LYS A 48 -9.82 4.40 -13.05
CA LYS A 48 -8.73 4.80 -13.94
C LYS A 48 -8.66 6.31 -14.11
N GLU A 49 -9.80 6.95 -14.29
CA GLU A 49 -9.84 8.40 -14.47
C GLU A 49 -9.34 9.13 -13.24
N GLU A 50 -9.76 8.68 -12.09
CA GLU A 50 -9.35 9.30 -10.83
C GLU A 50 -7.85 9.15 -10.58
N ILE A 51 -7.29 7.96 -10.80
CA ILE A 51 -5.87 7.76 -10.54
C ILE A 51 -5.00 8.47 -11.59
N GLN A 52 -5.49 8.57 -12.82
CA GLN A 52 -4.80 9.35 -13.85
C GLN A 52 -4.70 10.82 -13.46
N GLU A 53 -5.79 11.38 -12.93
CA GLU A 53 -5.83 12.75 -12.45
C GLU A 53 -4.85 12.97 -11.30
N ILE A 54 -4.82 12.05 -10.35
CA ILE A 54 -3.88 12.11 -9.22
C ILE A 54 -2.44 12.01 -9.71
N ASN A 55 -2.16 11.08 -10.62
CA ASN A 55 -0.83 10.87 -11.16
C ASN A 55 -0.34 12.10 -11.93
N ARG A 56 -1.23 12.74 -12.69
CA ARG A 56 -0.92 13.98 -13.40
C ARG A 56 -0.60 15.12 -12.43
N ASP A 57 -1.45 15.30 -11.42
CA ASP A 57 -1.36 16.44 -10.50
C ASP A 57 -0.17 16.34 -9.55
N TYR A 58 0.18 15.13 -9.11
CA TYR A 58 1.23 14.93 -8.09
C TYR A 58 2.54 14.39 -8.63
N ARG A 59 2.55 13.74 -9.78
CA ARG A 59 3.74 13.13 -10.36
C ARG A 59 4.07 13.64 -11.76
N GLY A 60 3.22 14.49 -12.31
CA GLY A 60 3.42 15.06 -13.64
C GLY A 60 3.23 14.06 -14.78
N LYS A 61 2.58 12.94 -14.53
CA LYS A 61 2.35 11.90 -15.53
C LYS A 61 0.86 11.75 -15.79
N ASP A 62 0.42 12.19 -16.96
CA ASP A 62 -0.98 12.17 -17.34
C ASP A 62 -1.39 10.81 -17.91
N VAL A 63 -1.20 9.75 -17.11
CA VAL A 63 -1.57 8.37 -17.45
C VAL A 63 -2.07 7.67 -16.20
N PRO A 64 -2.93 6.67 -16.33
CA PRO A 64 -3.33 5.88 -15.16
C PRO A 64 -2.19 4.94 -14.74
N THR A 65 -2.22 4.51 -13.49
CA THR A 65 -1.26 3.55 -12.95
C THR A 65 -2.01 2.61 -12.00
N ASP A 66 -1.34 1.57 -11.53
CA ASP A 66 -1.97 0.58 -10.65
C ASP A 66 -2.05 1.04 -9.20
N VAL A 67 -0.98 1.64 -8.69
CA VAL A 67 -0.89 2.07 -7.30
C VAL A 67 -0.02 3.30 -7.16
N ILE A 68 -0.42 4.21 -6.26
CA ILE A 68 0.37 5.37 -5.89
C ILE A 68 0.46 5.37 -4.36
N SER A 69 1.66 5.55 -3.83
CA SER A 69 1.86 5.68 -2.39
C SER A 69 2.48 7.04 -2.05
N PHE A 70 1.94 7.67 -1.01
CA PHE A 70 2.41 8.94 -0.51
C PHE A 70 2.93 8.72 0.91
N ALA A 71 4.24 8.63 1.05
CA ALA A 71 4.88 8.40 2.34
C ALA A 71 5.06 9.73 3.07
N LEU A 72 4.40 9.87 4.20
CA LEU A 72 4.49 11.11 4.97
C LEU A 72 5.87 11.30 5.60
N ASN A 73 6.53 10.23 5.94
CA ASN A 73 7.85 10.31 6.58
C ASN A 73 8.94 10.86 5.66
N ASP A 74 8.78 10.74 4.35
CA ASP A 74 9.74 11.27 3.39
C ASP A 74 9.82 12.80 3.43
N GLU A 75 8.72 13.45 3.78
CA GLU A 75 8.64 14.90 3.79
C GLU A 75 9.23 15.52 5.05
N ILE A 76 9.31 14.73 6.12
CA ILE A 76 9.75 15.22 7.42
C ILE A 76 11.03 14.54 7.91
N GLU A 77 11.70 13.85 7.01
CA GLU A 77 12.91 13.11 7.34
C GLU A 77 13.98 13.97 7.99
N ASP A 78 14.14 15.19 7.51
CA ASP A 78 15.16 16.11 8.01
C ASP A 78 14.70 16.90 9.23
N GLU A 79 13.47 16.77 9.61
CA GLU A 79 12.99 17.49 10.78
C GLU A 79 13.44 16.81 12.05
N VAL A 80 13.63 17.60 13.07
CA VAL A 80 14.03 17.07 14.36
C VAL A 80 12.95 16.17 14.90
N HIS A 81 13.32 14.95 15.21
CA HIS A 81 12.42 14.05 15.89
C HIS A 81 12.17 14.56 17.29
N ILE A 82 10.94 14.91 17.55
CA ILE A 82 10.58 15.42 18.86
C ILE A 82 10.51 14.24 19.82
N ILE A 83 11.31 14.30 20.84
CA ILE A 83 11.39 13.24 21.84
C ILE A 83 10.05 13.15 22.55
N GLY A 84 9.55 11.93 22.66
CA GLY A 84 8.26 11.67 23.31
C GLY A 84 7.09 11.50 22.37
N LEU A 85 7.25 11.82 21.07
CA LEU A 85 6.19 11.63 20.09
C LEU A 85 6.11 10.19 19.60
N GLU A 86 7.09 9.37 19.86
CA GLU A 86 7.09 7.97 19.46
C GLU A 86 5.96 7.17 20.10
N ASP A 87 5.37 7.68 21.17
CA ASP A 87 4.24 7.04 21.83
C ASP A 87 2.90 7.54 21.28
N GLU A 88 2.93 8.52 20.39
CA GLU A 88 1.73 9.07 19.78
C GLU A 88 1.46 8.41 18.44
N PHE A 89 0.25 8.64 17.91
CA PHE A 89 -0.11 8.10 16.61
C PHE A 89 0.82 8.61 15.52
N ASN A 90 1.31 7.67 14.73
CA ASN A 90 2.20 7.95 13.63
C ASN A 90 1.47 7.63 12.33
N SER A 91 1.13 8.67 11.56
CA SER A 91 0.52 8.49 10.26
C SER A 91 1.63 8.28 9.24
N ILE A 92 1.68 7.11 8.62
CA ILE A 92 2.78 6.77 7.71
C ILE A 92 2.50 7.11 6.26
N GLY A 93 1.25 7.36 5.93
CA GLY A 93 0.92 7.82 4.58
C GLY A 93 -0.35 7.23 4.01
N ASP A 94 -0.45 7.36 2.70
CA ASP A 94 -1.65 6.96 1.96
C ASP A 94 -1.27 6.07 0.78
N ILE A 95 -2.09 5.05 0.55
CA ILE A 95 -1.95 4.18 -0.63
C ILE A 95 -3.23 4.31 -1.44
N ILE A 96 -3.10 4.53 -2.74
CA ILE A 96 -4.22 4.68 -3.66
C ILE A 96 -4.10 3.61 -4.73
N ILE A 97 -5.12 2.75 -4.85
CA ILE A 97 -5.12 1.62 -5.78
C ILE A 97 -6.21 1.81 -6.83
N CYS A 98 -5.85 1.61 -8.10
CA CYS A 98 -6.80 1.59 -9.19
C CYS A 98 -7.37 0.18 -9.33
N VAL A 99 -8.65 0.02 -9.00
CA VAL A 99 -9.31 -1.29 -9.03
C VAL A 99 -9.38 -1.85 -10.45
N ASP A 100 -9.65 -1.00 -11.44
CA ASP A 100 -9.73 -1.42 -12.84
C ASP A 100 -8.43 -2.05 -13.33
N ILE A 101 -7.31 -1.39 -13.02
CA ILE A 101 -6.00 -1.91 -13.44
C ILE A 101 -5.64 -3.16 -12.64
N ALA A 102 -6.00 -3.22 -11.36
CA ALA A 102 -5.78 -4.43 -10.57
C ALA A 102 -6.50 -5.63 -11.19
N ARG A 103 -7.74 -5.44 -11.68
CA ARG A 103 -8.47 -6.52 -12.34
C ARG A 103 -7.82 -6.93 -13.66
N GLU A 104 -7.37 -5.95 -14.44
CA GLU A 104 -6.69 -6.22 -15.71
C GLU A 104 -5.40 -6.99 -15.49
N GLN A 105 -4.60 -6.58 -14.51
CA GLN A 105 -3.33 -7.23 -14.19
C GLN A 105 -3.55 -8.65 -13.65
N ALA A 106 -4.59 -8.85 -12.85
CA ALA A 106 -4.91 -10.19 -12.35
C ALA A 106 -5.17 -11.15 -13.51
N GLN A 107 -5.91 -10.71 -14.51
CA GLN A 107 -6.18 -11.52 -15.70
C GLN A 107 -4.91 -11.75 -16.52
N GLU A 108 -4.14 -10.71 -16.73
CA GLU A 108 -2.90 -10.77 -17.52
C GLU A 108 -1.87 -11.72 -16.91
N TYR A 109 -1.74 -11.67 -15.58
CA TYR A 109 -0.74 -12.49 -14.88
C TYR A 109 -1.30 -13.83 -14.40
N ASN A 110 -2.56 -14.08 -14.70
CA ASN A 110 -3.24 -15.34 -14.36
C ASN A 110 -3.26 -15.62 -12.85
N HIS A 111 -3.56 -14.58 -12.06
CA HIS A 111 -3.82 -14.74 -10.64
C HIS A 111 -5.25 -14.33 -10.29
N SER A 112 -5.65 -14.60 -9.05
CA SER A 112 -6.92 -14.09 -8.54
C SER A 112 -6.84 -12.56 -8.36
N PHE A 113 -7.99 -11.91 -8.34
CA PHE A 113 -8.08 -10.49 -8.03
C PHE A 113 -7.52 -10.22 -6.62
N ASP A 114 -7.86 -11.07 -5.65
CA ASP A 114 -7.38 -10.90 -4.27
C ASP A 114 -5.85 -10.95 -4.19
N ARG A 115 -5.22 -11.83 -4.95
CA ARG A 115 -3.76 -11.92 -5.02
C ARG A 115 -3.17 -10.64 -5.59
N GLU A 116 -3.75 -10.11 -6.67
CA GLU A 116 -3.24 -8.91 -7.32
C GLU A 116 -3.41 -7.67 -6.45
N ILE A 117 -4.63 -7.46 -5.92
CA ILE A 117 -4.87 -6.29 -5.09
C ILE A 117 -4.09 -6.37 -3.76
N GLY A 118 -3.93 -7.58 -3.24
CA GLY A 118 -3.08 -7.80 -2.06
C GLY A 118 -1.63 -7.45 -2.34
N PHE A 119 -1.11 -7.87 -3.48
CA PHE A 119 0.25 -7.52 -3.91
C PHE A 119 0.44 -6.01 -3.97
N LEU A 120 -0.51 -5.30 -4.59
CA LEU A 120 -0.42 -3.84 -4.72
C LEU A 120 -0.47 -3.15 -3.36
N ALA A 121 -1.31 -3.63 -2.45
CA ALA A 121 -1.40 -3.07 -1.10
C ALA A 121 -0.11 -3.26 -0.33
N VAL A 122 0.49 -4.45 -0.35
CA VAL A 122 1.75 -4.73 0.34
C VAL A 122 2.88 -3.91 -0.29
N HIS A 123 2.91 -3.83 -1.62
CA HIS A 123 3.91 -3.03 -2.34
C HIS A 123 3.88 -1.57 -1.88
N GLY A 124 2.67 -0.97 -1.84
CA GLY A 124 2.49 0.39 -1.36
C GLY A 124 2.90 0.55 0.10
N PHE A 125 2.53 -0.41 0.94
CA PHE A 125 2.89 -0.38 2.36
C PHE A 125 4.41 -0.36 2.56
N LEU A 126 5.13 -1.20 1.84
CA LEU A 126 6.59 -1.23 1.95
C LEU A 126 7.21 0.09 1.49
N HIS A 127 6.65 0.73 0.45
CA HIS A 127 7.08 2.07 0.07
C HIS A 127 6.85 3.08 1.19
N LEU A 128 5.74 2.99 1.91
CA LEU A 128 5.49 3.88 3.06
C LEU A 128 6.54 3.71 4.15
N LEU A 129 7.12 2.52 4.25
CA LEU A 129 8.16 2.23 5.25
C LEU A 129 9.57 2.59 4.76
N GLY A 130 9.69 3.08 3.52
CA GLY A 130 10.97 3.52 2.99
C GLY A 130 11.64 2.56 2.02
N TYR A 131 11.05 1.40 1.74
CA TYR A 131 11.59 0.50 0.73
C TYR A 131 11.41 1.09 -0.65
N ASP A 132 12.38 0.88 -1.50
CA ASP A 132 12.32 1.42 -2.86
C ASP A 132 13.00 0.43 -3.81
N HIS A 133 12.88 0.68 -5.11
CA HIS A 133 13.48 -0.16 -6.14
C HIS A 133 14.39 0.69 -7.05
N MET A 134 15.26 1.47 -6.41
CA MET A 134 16.19 2.36 -7.11
C MET A 134 17.29 1.60 -7.85
N ASN A 135 17.63 0.39 -7.39
CA ASN A 135 18.64 -0.46 -8.03
C ASN A 135 18.24 -1.92 -7.88
N GLU A 136 18.98 -2.81 -8.53
CA GLU A 136 18.62 -4.24 -8.54
C GLU A 136 18.60 -4.87 -7.14
N LYS A 137 19.50 -4.45 -6.27
CA LYS A 137 19.56 -4.98 -4.92
C LYS A 137 18.33 -4.57 -4.11
N ASP A 138 17.95 -3.31 -4.18
CA ASP A 138 16.78 -2.78 -3.47
C ASP A 138 15.49 -3.40 -4.01
N GLU A 139 15.41 -3.55 -5.33
CA GLU A 139 14.26 -4.16 -5.99
C GLU A 139 14.08 -5.61 -5.55
N LYS A 140 15.18 -6.36 -5.50
CA LYS A 140 15.14 -7.75 -5.08
C LYS A 140 14.73 -7.88 -3.62
N GLU A 141 15.26 -7.05 -2.76
CA GLU A 141 14.93 -7.05 -1.34
C GLU A 141 13.44 -6.76 -1.13
N MET A 142 12.93 -5.76 -1.81
CA MET A 142 11.52 -5.40 -1.73
C MET A 142 10.62 -6.53 -2.25
N PHE A 143 10.98 -7.10 -3.40
CA PHE A 143 10.23 -8.19 -3.99
C PHE A 143 10.21 -9.42 -3.07
N ASP A 144 11.35 -9.79 -2.50
CA ASP A 144 11.44 -10.95 -1.61
C ASP A 144 10.57 -10.74 -0.37
N LYS A 145 10.52 -9.53 0.18
CA LYS A 145 9.66 -9.23 1.31
C LYS A 145 8.18 -9.30 0.94
N GLN A 146 7.81 -8.78 -0.21
CA GLN A 146 6.44 -8.86 -0.69
C GLN A 146 5.98 -10.32 -0.82
N GLU A 147 6.80 -11.15 -1.43
CA GLU A 147 6.47 -12.56 -1.62
C GLU A 147 6.40 -13.32 -0.29
N ALA A 148 7.31 -13.02 0.63
CA ALA A 148 7.30 -13.64 1.95
C ALA A 148 6.03 -13.29 2.72
N ILE A 149 5.61 -12.03 2.69
CA ILE A 149 4.41 -11.58 3.38
C ILE A 149 3.15 -12.22 2.78
N LEU A 150 3.06 -12.22 1.46
CA LEU A 150 1.90 -12.78 0.77
C LEU A 150 1.81 -14.29 0.99
N GLU A 151 2.93 -14.98 0.95
CA GLU A 151 2.97 -16.42 1.18
C GLU A 151 2.59 -16.75 2.62
N GLU A 152 3.11 -16.02 3.58
CA GLU A 152 2.77 -16.20 5.00
C GLU A 152 1.28 -16.01 5.24
N PHE A 153 0.69 -15.03 4.58
CA PHE A 153 -0.73 -14.74 4.69
C PHE A 153 -1.60 -15.78 3.96
N GLY A 154 -1.04 -16.46 2.96
CA GLY A 154 -1.77 -17.48 2.20
C GLY A 154 -2.23 -17.03 0.81
N LEU A 155 -1.75 -15.90 0.31
CA LEU A 155 -2.07 -15.43 -1.03
C LEU A 155 -0.97 -15.86 -2.01
N ARG A 156 -0.98 -17.12 -2.35
CA ARG A 156 0.02 -17.69 -3.27
C ARG A 156 -0.42 -17.56 -4.72
N ARG A 157 0.55 -17.60 -5.59
CA ARG A 157 0.29 -17.69 -7.01
C ARG A 157 -0.36 -19.04 -7.36
#